data_1e85dad8a1318bed520de1bca1b6bece
#
_entry.id   1e85dad8a1318bed520de1bca1b6bece
#
_cell.length_a   1.000
_cell.length_b   1.000
_cell.length_c   1.000
_cell.angle_alpha   90.00
_cell.angle_beta   90.00
_cell.angle_gamma   90.00
#
_symmetry.space_group_name_H-M   'P 1'
#
loop_
_entity.id
_entity.type
_entity.pdbx_description
1 polymer ?
#
loop_
_entity_poly.entity_id
_entity_poly.type
_entity_poly.pdbx_seq_one_letter_code
_entity_poly.pdbx_strand_id
1 'polypeptide(L)'
;VCFNTENEVFSDPAIRKAFSLVIDRNYIVDNVTQSGEVPATGYVPSGIYDADGASGDDFRTVGGEYYSVSEDDYEKNCEEARQILADAGYPDGEGFPTVEYLYNTDDKHKKIAEALQNMWQKELGVTVNLDNQDWNVFLQNRKNGDFQIARNGWIGDYNDPCTFLDMWYTGGGNNDAQYSNPDYDAQIDAAKATSDQAERMKAFHAAEDILIGEDNVLAPLYFYTQPYMLKDNIKGMYY
;
A
#
# COMPACT_ATOMS: atom_id res chain seq x y z
N VAL A 1 0.96 -4.28 -0.55
CA VAL A 1 0.06 -5.18 -1.28
C VAL A 1 -0.67 -4.37 -2.35
N CYS A 2 -0.80 -4.94 -3.52
CA CYS A 2 -1.48 -4.34 -4.67
C CYS A 2 -2.65 -5.25 -5.06
N PHE A 3 -3.84 -4.68 -5.20
CA PHE A 3 -5.01 -5.40 -5.70
C PHE A 3 -5.17 -5.12 -7.21
N ASN A 4 -5.55 -6.14 -7.98
CA ASN A 4 -5.94 -5.95 -9.36
C ASN A 4 -7.40 -5.45 -9.40
N THR A 5 -7.60 -4.18 -9.76
CA THR A 5 -8.93 -3.55 -9.73
C THR A 5 -9.86 -3.99 -10.86
N GLU A 6 -9.33 -4.66 -11.89
CA GLU A 6 -10.12 -5.29 -12.96
C GLU A 6 -10.53 -6.74 -12.60
N ASN A 7 -9.98 -7.32 -11.52
CA ASN A 7 -10.39 -8.65 -11.08
C ASN A 7 -11.82 -8.62 -10.51
N GLU A 8 -12.63 -9.61 -10.85
CA GLU A 8 -14.04 -9.69 -10.46
C GLU A 8 -14.26 -9.51 -8.95
N VAL A 9 -13.40 -10.12 -8.11
CA VAL A 9 -13.49 -10.03 -6.64
C VAL A 9 -13.01 -8.68 -6.13
N PHE A 10 -11.88 -8.20 -6.64
CA PHE A 10 -11.21 -6.99 -6.18
C PHE A 10 -11.59 -5.73 -6.99
N SER A 11 -12.61 -5.80 -7.84
CA SER A 11 -13.21 -4.59 -8.44
C SER A 11 -13.97 -3.75 -7.42
N ASP A 12 -14.49 -4.38 -6.35
CA ASP A 12 -15.17 -3.69 -5.25
C ASP A 12 -14.17 -3.08 -4.25
N PRO A 13 -14.12 -1.75 -4.08
CA PRO A 13 -13.26 -1.10 -3.11
C PRO A 13 -13.54 -1.50 -1.65
N ALA A 14 -14.77 -1.88 -1.33
CA ALA A 14 -15.13 -2.33 0.02
C ALA A 14 -14.41 -3.65 0.36
N ILE A 15 -14.35 -4.59 -0.57
CA ILE A 15 -13.60 -5.85 -0.39
C ILE A 15 -12.11 -5.56 -0.19
N ARG A 16 -11.52 -4.65 -1.00
CA ARG A 16 -10.11 -4.26 -0.84
C ARG A 16 -9.87 -3.62 0.52
N LYS A 17 -10.80 -2.77 0.99
CA LYS A 17 -10.75 -2.18 2.34
C LYS A 17 -10.76 -3.25 3.42
N ALA A 18 -11.65 -4.24 3.35
CA ALA A 18 -11.71 -5.32 4.32
C ALA A 18 -10.38 -6.11 4.39
N PHE A 19 -9.80 -6.45 3.24
CA PHE A 19 -8.50 -7.11 3.18
C PHE A 19 -7.35 -6.26 3.73
N SER A 20 -7.42 -4.94 3.62
CA SER A 20 -6.42 -4.02 4.17
C SER A 20 -6.53 -3.85 5.69
N LEU A 21 -7.76 -3.77 6.23
CA LEU A 21 -8.02 -3.48 7.64
C LEU A 21 -7.53 -4.60 8.58
N VAL A 22 -7.58 -5.86 8.16
CA VAL A 22 -7.15 -7.00 8.97
C VAL A 22 -5.64 -7.25 8.97
N ILE A 23 -4.87 -6.39 8.30
CA ILE A 23 -3.42 -6.49 8.29
C ILE A 23 -2.84 -5.86 9.55
N ASP A 24 -2.30 -6.70 10.44
CA ASP A 24 -1.51 -6.25 11.59
C ASP A 24 -0.11 -5.83 11.12
N ARG A 25 0.05 -4.52 10.89
CA ARG A 25 1.28 -3.93 10.36
C ARG A 25 2.40 -3.96 11.39
N ASN A 26 2.08 -3.82 12.67
CA ASN A 26 3.06 -3.94 13.75
C ASN A 26 3.59 -5.37 13.82
N TYR A 27 2.73 -6.37 13.78
CA TYR A 27 3.15 -7.76 13.76
C TYR A 27 4.11 -8.06 12.60
N ILE A 28 3.83 -7.53 11.40
CA ILE A 28 4.72 -7.71 10.24
C ILE A 28 6.09 -7.10 10.51
N VAL A 29 6.15 -5.89 11.03
CA VAL A 29 7.43 -5.19 11.30
C VAL A 29 8.19 -5.85 12.44
N ASP A 30 7.54 -6.13 13.56
CA ASP A 30 8.18 -6.55 14.79
C ASP A 30 8.53 -8.05 14.82
N ASN A 31 7.73 -8.89 14.13
CA ASN A 31 7.86 -10.34 14.21
C ASN A 31 8.26 -11.01 12.90
N VAL A 32 7.97 -10.39 11.75
CA VAL A 32 8.24 -11.00 10.44
C VAL A 32 9.49 -10.41 9.81
N THR A 33 9.54 -9.08 9.63
CA THR A 33 10.66 -8.44 8.92
C THR A 33 11.84 -8.13 9.82
N GLN A 34 11.60 -7.57 10.99
CA GLN A 34 12.60 -7.29 12.04
C GLN A 34 13.84 -6.52 11.54
N SER A 35 13.67 -5.64 10.53
CA SER A 35 14.78 -4.91 9.91
C SER A 35 14.69 -3.40 10.13
N GLY A 36 13.80 -2.95 11.04
CA GLY A 36 13.65 -1.55 11.42
C GLY A 36 12.73 -0.76 10.49
N GLU A 37 11.92 -1.43 9.70
CA GLU A 37 10.86 -0.80 8.92
C GLU A 37 9.83 -0.13 9.85
N VAL A 38 9.08 0.84 9.33
CA VAL A 38 8.03 1.55 10.06
C VAL A 38 6.67 1.10 9.55
N PRO A 39 5.72 0.69 10.43
CA PRO A 39 4.37 0.34 10.02
C PRO A 39 3.74 1.47 9.20
N ALA A 40 3.13 1.14 8.06
CA ALA A 40 2.60 2.16 7.16
C ALA A 40 1.22 2.66 7.61
N THR A 41 1.09 3.97 7.75
CA THR A 41 -0.17 4.66 8.03
C THR A 41 -0.81 5.29 6.79
N GLY A 42 -0.11 5.24 5.65
CA GLY A 42 -0.54 5.74 4.34
C GLY A 42 0.34 5.17 3.23
N TYR A 43 0.26 5.73 2.05
CA TYR A 43 1.05 5.25 0.91
C TYR A 43 2.36 6.04 0.73
N VAL A 44 2.29 7.37 0.71
CA VAL A 44 3.50 8.21 0.67
C VAL A 44 4.17 8.20 2.05
N PRO A 45 5.47 7.83 2.14
CA PRO A 45 6.15 7.70 3.42
C PRO A 45 6.48 9.06 4.06
N SER A 46 6.81 9.02 5.36
CA SER A 46 7.39 10.15 6.06
C SER A 46 8.75 10.55 5.45
N GLY A 47 9.12 11.84 5.59
CA GLY A 47 10.36 12.40 5.05
C GLY A 47 10.25 12.90 3.62
N ILE A 48 9.08 12.76 2.98
CA ILE A 48 8.79 13.39 1.68
C ILE A 48 8.29 14.81 1.93
N TYR A 49 8.86 15.80 1.24
CA TYR A 49 8.53 17.21 1.44
C TYR A 49 7.08 17.53 1.06
N ASP A 50 6.49 18.43 1.85
CA ASP A 50 5.24 19.13 1.53
C ASP A 50 5.52 20.54 1.00
N ALA A 51 4.52 21.42 0.95
CA ALA A 51 4.56 22.73 0.32
C ALA A 51 5.71 23.64 0.80
N ASP A 52 6.05 23.58 2.07
CA ASP A 52 7.13 24.38 2.67
C ASP A 52 8.53 23.75 2.55
N GLY A 53 8.63 22.63 1.83
CA GLY A 53 9.87 21.92 1.58
C GLY A 53 10.54 21.45 2.89
N ALA A 54 11.87 21.54 2.93
CA ALA A 54 12.66 21.10 4.09
C ALA A 54 12.46 21.96 5.37
N SER A 55 11.70 23.05 5.30
CA SER A 55 11.45 23.94 6.44
C SER A 55 10.09 23.73 7.12
N GLY A 56 9.21 22.95 6.50
CA GLY A 56 7.88 22.61 7.00
C GLY A 56 7.73 21.17 7.45
N ASP A 57 6.50 20.81 7.76
CA ASP A 57 6.12 19.42 8.02
C ASP A 57 6.21 18.61 6.73
N ASP A 58 6.39 17.29 6.86
CA ASP A 58 6.42 16.40 5.71
C ASP A 58 5.01 16.03 5.23
N PHE A 59 4.94 15.48 4.00
CA PHE A 59 3.69 15.12 3.33
C PHE A 59 2.82 14.18 4.18
N ARG A 60 3.42 13.20 4.88
CA ARG A 60 2.66 12.28 5.73
C ARG A 60 2.08 12.97 6.96
N THR A 61 2.84 13.88 7.58
CA THR A 61 2.38 14.64 8.73
C THR A 61 1.21 15.57 8.36
N VAL A 62 1.26 16.23 7.21
CA VAL A 62 0.18 17.10 6.72
C VAL A 62 -1.06 16.32 6.30
N GLY A 63 -0.89 15.24 5.54
CA GLY A 63 -1.99 14.40 5.03
C GLY A 63 -2.64 13.49 6.07
N GLY A 64 -1.99 13.27 7.22
CA GLY A 64 -2.52 12.41 8.28
C GLY A 64 -2.42 10.92 7.98
N GLU A 65 -3.27 10.11 8.59
CA GLU A 65 -3.21 8.66 8.57
C GLU A 65 -4.49 8.06 7.98
N TYR A 66 -4.36 7.03 7.16
CA TYR A 66 -5.47 6.25 6.59
C TYR A 66 -5.72 4.95 7.35
N TYR A 67 -4.68 4.45 8.03
CA TYR A 67 -4.72 3.20 8.81
C TYR A 67 -4.20 3.49 10.20
N SER A 68 -5.00 3.14 11.22
CA SER A 68 -4.47 3.10 12.58
C SER A 68 -3.54 1.90 12.73
N VAL A 69 -2.36 2.16 13.27
CA VAL A 69 -1.38 1.13 13.66
C VAL A 69 -1.35 0.95 15.18
N SER A 70 -2.34 1.47 15.90
CA SER A 70 -2.51 1.23 17.33
C SER A 70 -2.94 -0.22 17.58
N GLU A 71 -2.28 -0.91 18.50
CA GLU A 71 -2.68 -2.25 18.93
C GLU A 71 -4.11 -2.28 19.47
N ASP A 72 -4.54 -1.20 20.14
CA ASP A 72 -5.90 -1.06 20.71
C ASP A 72 -6.98 -0.98 19.63
N ASP A 73 -6.64 -0.55 18.42
CA ASP A 73 -7.58 -0.43 17.29
C ASP A 73 -7.65 -1.69 16.42
N TYR A 74 -6.71 -2.62 16.55
CA TYR A 74 -6.63 -3.77 15.64
C TYR A 74 -7.91 -4.62 15.65
N GLU A 75 -8.42 -4.98 16.83
CA GLU A 75 -9.66 -5.78 16.90
C GLU A 75 -10.85 -5.04 16.30
N LYS A 76 -10.95 -3.73 16.54
CA LYS A 76 -12.00 -2.90 15.94
C LYS A 76 -11.89 -2.84 14.41
N ASN A 77 -10.67 -2.76 13.87
CA ASN A 77 -10.43 -2.82 12.43
C ASN A 77 -10.85 -4.19 11.85
N CYS A 78 -10.58 -5.27 12.57
CA CYS A 78 -11.01 -6.62 12.19
C CYS A 78 -12.55 -6.76 12.24
N GLU A 79 -13.22 -6.19 13.25
CA GLU A 79 -14.68 -6.18 13.33
C GLU A 79 -15.30 -5.40 12.16
N GLU A 80 -14.77 -4.21 11.84
CA GLU A 80 -15.19 -3.42 10.67
C GLU A 80 -15.00 -4.21 9.38
N ALA A 81 -13.86 -4.86 9.19
CA ALA A 81 -13.56 -5.66 8.02
C ALA A 81 -14.53 -6.84 7.84
N ARG A 82 -14.84 -7.56 8.92
CA ARG A 82 -15.84 -8.64 8.92
C ARG A 82 -17.23 -8.13 8.55
N GLN A 83 -17.62 -6.97 9.08
CA GLN A 83 -18.90 -6.35 8.73
C GLN A 83 -18.96 -5.95 7.26
N ILE A 84 -17.90 -5.32 6.71
CA ILE A 84 -17.81 -4.95 5.30
C ILE A 84 -17.96 -6.20 4.42
N LEU A 85 -17.28 -7.30 4.75
CA LEU A 85 -17.34 -8.54 3.98
C LEU A 85 -18.74 -9.18 4.05
N ALA A 86 -19.39 -9.12 5.23
CA ALA A 86 -20.75 -9.59 5.40
C ALA A 86 -21.76 -8.76 4.58
N ASP A 87 -21.61 -7.43 4.56
CA ASP A 87 -22.45 -6.53 3.77
C ASP A 87 -22.27 -6.74 2.26
N ALA A 88 -21.08 -7.19 1.84
CA ALA A 88 -20.79 -7.62 0.47
C ALA A 88 -21.36 -9.01 0.13
N GLY A 89 -22.01 -9.68 1.08
CA GLY A 89 -22.67 -10.98 0.86
C GLY A 89 -21.86 -12.20 1.31
N TYR A 90 -20.75 -12.00 2.04
CA TYR A 90 -19.85 -13.06 2.48
C TYR A 90 -19.67 -13.09 4.01
N PRO A 91 -20.74 -13.29 4.80
CA PRO A 91 -20.62 -13.33 6.25
C PRO A 91 -19.66 -14.46 6.67
N ASP A 92 -18.71 -14.13 7.56
CA ASP A 92 -17.66 -15.05 8.02
C ASP A 92 -16.86 -15.71 6.86
N GLY A 93 -16.81 -15.06 5.69
CA GLY A 93 -16.16 -15.56 4.48
C GLY A 93 -16.95 -16.66 3.74
N GLU A 94 -18.18 -16.97 4.18
CA GLU A 94 -18.98 -18.01 3.55
C GLU A 94 -19.29 -17.68 2.09
N GLY A 95 -18.93 -18.58 1.19
CA GLY A 95 -19.13 -18.39 -0.25
C GLY A 95 -18.11 -17.48 -0.93
N PHE A 96 -17.17 -16.88 -0.18
CA PHE A 96 -16.10 -16.09 -0.81
C PHE A 96 -15.21 -16.99 -1.68
N PRO A 97 -14.88 -16.60 -2.92
CA PRO A 97 -14.04 -17.43 -3.78
C PRO A 97 -12.62 -17.54 -3.22
N THR A 98 -11.98 -18.66 -3.50
CA THR A 98 -10.53 -18.78 -3.24
C THR A 98 -9.78 -17.79 -4.10
N VAL A 99 -8.91 -17.00 -3.50
CA VAL A 99 -8.07 -16.02 -4.16
C VAL A 99 -6.60 -16.36 -4.04
N GLU A 100 -5.79 -15.73 -4.86
CA GLU A 100 -4.35 -15.97 -4.92
C GLU A 100 -3.55 -14.70 -4.61
N TYR A 101 -2.50 -14.86 -3.79
CA TYR A 101 -1.50 -13.84 -3.52
C TYR A 101 -0.20 -14.17 -4.23
N LEU A 102 0.14 -13.36 -5.23
CA LEU A 102 1.34 -13.48 -6.05
C LEU A 102 2.53 -12.74 -5.41
N TYR A 103 3.66 -13.43 -5.26
CA TYR A 103 4.91 -12.82 -4.79
C TYR A 103 6.14 -13.44 -5.44
N ASN A 104 7.25 -12.68 -5.49
CA ASN A 104 8.50 -13.19 -6.04
C ASN A 104 9.29 -13.99 -5.01
N THR A 105 10.06 -14.96 -5.48
CA THR A 105 10.91 -15.82 -4.66
C THR A 105 11.92 -15.00 -3.87
N ASP A 106 11.74 -14.98 -2.56
CA ASP A 106 12.59 -14.35 -1.55
C ASP A 106 12.10 -14.79 -0.17
N ASP A 107 13.01 -15.11 0.76
CA ASP A 107 12.64 -15.63 2.07
C ASP A 107 11.84 -14.64 2.93
N LYS A 108 12.12 -13.34 2.83
CA LYS A 108 11.37 -12.27 3.53
C LYS A 108 9.98 -12.16 2.95
N HIS A 109 9.84 -12.15 1.62
CA HIS A 109 8.54 -12.08 0.95
C HIS A 109 7.67 -13.30 1.24
N LYS A 110 8.28 -14.49 1.33
CA LYS A 110 7.57 -15.71 1.73
C LYS A 110 6.98 -15.58 3.13
N LYS A 111 7.76 -15.15 4.11
CA LYS A 111 7.30 -14.97 5.49
C LYS A 111 6.16 -13.93 5.58
N ILE A 112 6.26 -12.82 4.83
CA ILE A 112 5.20 -11.83 4.75
C ILE A 112 3.94 -12.44 4.12
N ALA A 113 4.08 -13.19 3.03
CA ALA A 113 2.96 -13.86 2.37
C ALA A 113 2.23 -14.83 3.30
N GLU A 114 2.97 -15.65 4.05
CA GLU A 114 2.42 -16.58 5.05
C GLU A 114 1.70 -15.84 6.20
N ALA A 115 2.24 -14.70 6.65
CA ALA A 115 1.61 -13.87 7.67
C ALA A 115 0.29 -13.25 7.16
N LEU A 116 0.29 -12.67 5.97
CA LEU A 116 -0.90 -12.11 5.33
C LEU A 116 -1.98 -13.17 5.10
N GLN A 117 -1.60 -14.32 4.56
CA GLN A 117 -2.50 -15.47 4.37
C GLN A 117 -3.17 -15.85 5.70
N ASN A 118 -2.40 -15.95 6.77
CA ASN A 118 -2.93 -16.29 8.08
C ASN A 118 -3.92 -15.23 8.62
N MET A 119 -3.58 -13.93 8.47
CA MET A 119 -4.46 -12.85 8.89
C MET A 119 -5.78 -12.87 8.11
N TRP A 120 -5.75 -12.97 6.79
CA TRP A 120 -6.96 -13.03 5.97
C TRP A 120 -7.81 -14.27 6.26
N GLN A 121 -7.19 -15.44 6.43
CA GLN A 121 -7.92 -16.67 6.76
C GLN A 121 -8.55 -16.60 8.15
N LYS A 122 -7.80 -16.10 9.16
CA LYS A 122 -8.26 -16.03 10.54
C LYS A 122 -9.36 -14.99 10.73
N GLU A 123 -9.15 -13.78 10.21
CA GLU A 123 -10.03 -12.64 10.50
C GLU A 123 -11.22 -12.51 9.54
N LEU A 124 -11.09 -12.96 8.30
CA LEU A 124 -12.14 -12.87 7.29
C LEU A 124 -12.77 -14.22 6.93
N GLY A 125 -12.21 -15.34 7.37
CA GLY A 125 -12.69 -16.67 7.00
C GLY A 125 -12.45 -17.06 5.54
N VAL A 126 -11.65 -16.31 4.80
CA VAL A 126 -11.43 -16.52 3.36
C VAL A 126 -10.25 -17.44 3.10
N THR A 127 -10.25 -18.12 1.95
CA THR A 127 -9.13 -18.97 1.52
C THR A 127 -8.24 -18.20 0.56
N VAL A 128 -6.96 -18.07 0.91
CA VAL A 128 -5.94 -17.43 0.08
C VAL A 128 -4.84 -18.42 -0.24
N ASN A 129 -4.56 -18.65 -1.50
CA ASN A 129 -3.42 -19.45 -1.97
C ASN A 129 -2.21 -18.52 -2.17
N LEU A 130 -1.02 -19.09 -1.96
CA LEU A 130 0.24 -18.38 -2.18
C LEU A 130 0.86 -18.84 -3.50
N ASP A 131 1.09 -17.91 -4.44
CA ASP A 131 1.80 -18.16 -5.68
C ASP A 131 3.19 -17.52 -5.64
N ASN A 132 4.21 -18.38 -5.61
CA ASN A 132 5.61 -18.00 -5.61
C ASN A 132 6.21 -18.14 -6.99
N GLN A 133 6.74 -17.05 -7.54
CA GLN A 133 7.32 -17.02 -8.87
C GLN A 133 8.73 -16.46 -8.89
N ASP A 134 9.54 -16.90 -9.85
CA ASP A 134 10.82 -16.25 -10.16
C ASP A 134 10.61 -14.79 -10.56
N TRP A 135 11.57 -13.93 -10.20
CA TRP A 135 11.48 -12.49 -10.36
C TRP A 135 11.01 -12.02 -11.74
N ASN A 136 11.57 -12.56 -12.80
CA ASN A 136 11.21 -12.13 -14.17
C ASN A 136 9.78 -12.56 -14.56
N VAL A 137 9.33 -13.73 -14.14
CA VAL A 137 7.97 -14.23 -14.37
C VAL A 137 6.99 -13.40 -13.55
N PHE A 138 7.29 -13.21 -12.27
CA PHE A 138 6.51 -12.35 -11.37
C PHE A 138 6.31 -10.94 -11.93
N LEU A 139 7.37 -10.27 -12.39
CA LEU A 139 7.27 -8.94 -12.97
C LEU A 139 6.37 -8.91 -14.20
N GLN A 140 6.50 -9.92 -15.08
CA GLN A 140 5.70 -9.99 -16.29
C GLN A 140 4.22 -10.20 -15.97
N ASN A 141 3.89 -11.15 -15.09
CA ASN A 141 2.52 -11.43 -14.70
C ASN A 141 1.90 -10.24 -13.97
N ARG A 142 2.63 -9.61 -13.04
CA ARG A 142 2.15 -8.42 -12.34
C ARG A 142 1.87 -7.26 -13.32
N LYS A 143 2.79 -7.01 -14.26
CA LYS A 143 2.63 -5.96 -15.26
C LYS A 143 1.48 -6.20 -16.24
N ASN A 144 1.20 -7.45 -16.55
CA ASN A 144 0.09 -7.83 -17.42
C ASN A 144 -1.27 -7.82 -16.70
N GLY A 145 -1.31 -7.70 -15.37
CA GLY A 145 -2.53 -7.89 -14.58
C GLY A 145 -2.92 -9.36 -14.38
N ASP A 146 -1.99 -10.30 -14.61
CA ASP A 146 -2.21 -11.74 -14.43
C ASP A 146 -2.10 -12.12 -12.94
N PHE A 147 -2.87 -11.47 -12.08
CA PHE A 147 -2.93 -11.70 -10.63
C PHE A 147 -4.23 -11.17 -10.05
N GLN A 148 -4.56 -11.60 -8.83
CA GLN A 148 -5.67 -11.04 -8.04
C GLN A 148 -5.15 -10.10 -6.95
N ILE A 149 -4.23 -10.57 -6.14
CA ILE A 149 -3.48 -9.80 -5.15
C ILE A 149 -1.99 -10.03 -5.41
N ALA A 150 -1.17 -8.99 -5.36
CA ALA A 150 0.27 -9.13 -5.56
C ALA A 150 1.11 -8.35 -4.56
N ARG A 151 2.29 -8.86 -4.29
CA ARG A 151 3.36 -8.07 -3.68
C ARG A 151 3.72 -6.91 -4.60
N ASN A 152 3.83 -5.72 -4.05
CA ASN A 152 4.40 -4.57 -4.73
C ASN A 152 5.32 -3.80 -3.76
N GLY A 153 6.20 -2.98 -4.28
CA GLY A 153 7.06 -2.10 -3.52
C GLY A 153 7.66 -1.03 -4.43
N TRP A 154 7.85 0.16 -3.88
CA TRP A 154 8.44 1.28 -4.58
C TRP A 154 9.48 1.98 -3.71
N ILE A 155 10.54 2.43 -4.30
CA ILE A 155 11.54 3.31 -3.70
C ILE A 155 11.48 4.61 -4.48
N GLY A 156 11.24 5.73 -3.80
CA GLY A 156 11.12 7.03 -4.45
C GLY A 156 12.42 7.42 -5.18
N ASP A 157 12.29 7.95 -6.38
CA ASP A 157 13.42 8.37 -7.21
C ASP A 157 13.94 9.77 -6.80
N TYR A 158 13.09 10.55 -6.14
CA TYR A 158 13.38 11.91 -5.67
C TYR A 158 12.45 12.29 -4.50
N ASN A 159 12.81 13.33 -3.73
CA ASN A 159 12.01 13.77 -2.58
C ASN A 159 10.83 14.64 -3.01
N ASP A 160 9.77 13.97 -3.46
CA ASP A 160 8.51 14.60 -3.86
C ASP A 160 7.41 13.51 -3.93
N PRO A 161 6.15 13.78 -3.50
CA PRO A 161 5.07 12.80 -3.55
C PRO A 161 4.73 12.30 -4.95
N CYS A 162 5.06 13.06 -6.00
CA CYS A 162 4.84 12.67 -7.38
C CYS A 162 5.46 11.30 -7.73
N THR A 163 6.66 10.98 -7.21
CA THR A 163 7.32 9.69 -7.49
C THR A 163 6.51 8.48 -7.00
N PHE A 164 5.63 8.68 -6.01
CA PHE A 164 4.74 7.65 -5.47
C PHE A 164 3.37 7.65 -6.13
N LEU A 165 2.79 8.84 -6.36
CA LEU A 165 1.40 8.96 -6.78
C LEU A 165 1.24 8.91 -8.31
N ASP A 166 2.18 9.43 -9.09
CA ASP A 166 2.09 9.40 -10.55
C ASP A 166 2.04 7.99 -11.17
N MET A 167 2.59 7.01 -10.45
CA MET A 167 2.65 5.63 -10.96
C MET A 167 1.28 4.97 -11.12
N TRP A 168 0.22 5.48 -10.46
CA TRP A 168 -1.13 4.92 -10.50
C TRP A 168 -2.06 5.61 -11.48
N TYR A 169 -1.54 6.55 -12.28
CA TYR A 169 -2.28 7.20 -13.37
C TYR A 169 -2.81 6.17 -14.36
N THR A 170 -4.04 6.36 -14.85
CA THR A 170 -4.68 5.45 -15.81
C THR A 170 -3.80 5.19 -17.02
N GLY A 171 -3.52 3.93 -17.31
CA GLY A 171 -2.64 3.51 -18.41
C GLY A 171 -1.15 3.78 -18.18
N GLY A 172 -0.75 4.22 -17.00
CA GLY A 172 0.65 4.41 -16.62
C GLY A 172 1.45 3.10 -16.63
N GLY A 173 2.71 3.16 -17.07
CA GLY A 173 3.55 1.98 -17.21
C GLY A 173 3.92 1.25 -15.92
N ASN A 174 3.69 1.87 -14.77
CA ASN A 174 3.91 1.32 -13.43
C ASN A 174 2.59 1.01 -12.69
N ASN A 175 1.44 1.26 -13.32
CA ASN A 175 0.12 1.00 -12.76
C ASN A 175 -0.22 -0.50 -12.86
N ASP A 176 0.47 -1.30 -12.04
CA ASP A 176 0.26 -2.75 -12.02
C ASP A 176 -1.13 -3.14 -11.49
N ALA A 177 -1.80 -2.26 -10.72
CA ALA A 177 -3.15 -2.49 -10.21
C ALA A 177 -4.23 -2.50 -11.30
N GLN A 178 -3.93 -2.14 -12.54
CA GLN A 178 -4.89 -1.90 -13.62
C GLN A 178 -5.93 -0.83 -13.22
N TYR A 179 -5.54 0.08 -12.33
CA TYR A 179 -6.42 1.10 -11.75
C TYR A 179 -6.79 2.18 -12.76
N SER A 180 -8.05 2.59 -12.76
CA SER A 180 -8.53 3.68 -13.59
C SER A 180 -9.61 4.47 -12.84
N ASN A 181 -9.30 5.73 -12.53
CA ASN A 181 -10.24 6.66 -11.93
C ASN A 181 -9.98 8.08 -12.47
N PRO A 182 -10.93 8.67 -13.22
CA PRO A 182 -10.75 10.00 -13.80
C PRO A 182 -10.60 11.11 -12.75
N ASP A 183 -11.17 10.96 -11.56
CA ASP A 183 -11.02 11.95 -10.48
C ASP A 183 -9.60 11.90 -9.91
N TYR A 184 -9.01 10.71 -9.78
CA TYR A 184 -7.60 10.54 -9.44
C TYR A 184 -6.68 11.16 -10.48
N ASP A 185 -6.90 10.84 -11.76
CA ASP A 185 -6.11 11.35 -12.87
C ASP A 185 -6.16 12.89 -12.92
N ALA A 186 -7.33 13.48 -12.65
CA ALA A 186 -7.50 14.93 -12.61
C ALA A 186 -6.66 15.58 -11.50
N GLN A 187 -6.49 14.93 -10.33
CA GLN A 187 -5.63 15.45 -9.26
C GLN A 187 -4.16 15.38 -9.66
N ILE A 188 -3.72 14.29 -10.27
CA ILE A 188 -2.35 14.15 -10.77
C ILE A 188 -2.06 15.21 -11.84
N ASP A 189 -2.98 15.41 -12.78
CA ASP A 189 -2.85 16.43 -13.83
C ASP A 189 -2.81 17.85 -13.24
N ALA A 190 -3.67 18.15 -12.26
CA ALA A 190 -3.66 19.43 -11.56
C ALA A 190 -2.33 19.68 -10.84
N ALA A 191 -1.79 18.68 -10.14
CA ALA A 191 -0.49 18.78 -9.48
C ALA A 191 0.65 19.02 -10.48
N LYS A 192 0.60 18.43 -11.66
CA LYS A 192 1.61 18.62 -12.71
C LYS A 192 1.48 19.94 -13.47
N ALA A 193 0.29 20.54 -13.47
CA ALA A 193 0.01 21.76 -14.22
C ALA A 193 0.40 23.06 -13.50
N THR A 194 0.72 23.00 -12.20
CA THR A 194 1.03 24.20 -11.39
C THR A 194 2.46 24.19 -10.85
N SER A 195 3.06 25.38 -10.72
CA SER A 195 4.31 25.61 -9.99
C SER A 195 4.08 26.15 -8.56
N ASP A 196 2.84 26.44 -8.19
CA ASP A 196 2.46 26.80 -6.83
C ASP A 196 2.50 25.55 -5.94
N GLN A 197 3.42 25.50 -4.99
CA GLN A 197 3.64 24.30 -4.18
C GLN A 197 2.45 23.98 -3.26
N ALA A 198 1.75 24.99 -2.75
CA ALA A 198 0.58 24.74 -1.91
C ALA A 198 -0.57 24.10 -2.69
N GLU A 199 -0.89 24.62 -3.89
CA GLU A 199 -1.90 24.03 -4.75
C GLU A 199 -1.46 22.64 -5.26
N ARG A 200 -0.18 22.47 -5.52
CA ARG A 200 0.39 21.20 -5.97
C ARG A 200 0.25 20.10 -4.91
N MET A 201 0.65 20.38 -3.67
CA MET A 201 0.55 19.42 -2.57
C MET A 201 -0.90 19.11 -2.21
N LYS A 202 -1.78 20.12 -2.23
CA LYS A 202 -3.21 19.91 -2.06
C LYS A 202 -3.78 18.90 -3.07
N ALA A 203 -3.36 18.98 -4.33
CA ALA A 203 -3.80 18.02 -5.34
C ALA A 203 -3.21 16.61 -5.08
N PHE A 204 -1.95 16.48 -4.64
CA PHE A 204 -1.39 15.20 -4.27
C PHE A 204 -2.03 14.59 -3.03
N HIS A 205 -2.39 15.38 -2.01
CA HIS A 205 -3.17 14.89 -0.88
C HIS A 205 -4.53 14.35 -1.32
N ALA A 206 -5.24 15.11 -2.17
CA ALA A 206 -6.52 14.64 -2.73
C ALA A 206 -6.36 13.36 -3.58
N ALA A 207 -5.26 13.22 -4.31
CA ALA A 207 -4.97 11.97 -5.03
C ALA A 207 -4.74 10.79 -4.07
N GLU A 208 -4.00 10.99 -2.98
CA GLU A 208 -3.80 9.93 -1.98
C GLU A 208 -5.11 9.58 -1.25
N ASP A 209 -5.96 10.57 -0.95
CA ASP A 209 -7.29 10.36 -0.37
C ASP A 209 -8.13 9.43 -1.25
N ILE A 210 -8.15 9.66 -2.56
CA ILE A 210 -8.85 8.79 -3.51
C ILE A 210 -8.21 7.40 -3.55
N LEU A 211 -6.88 7.32 -3.76
CA LEU A 211 -6.18 6.04 -3.97
C LEU A 211 -6.30 5.08 -2.78
N ILE A 212 -6.12 5.60 -1.58
CA ILE A 212 -6.00 4.81 -0.35
C ILE A 212 -7.23 4.93 0.54
N GLY A 213 -7.81 6.14 0.65
CA GLY A 213 -8.94 6.39 1.52
C GLY A 213 -10.26 5.90 0.94
N GLU A 214 -10.51 6.17 -0.33
CA GLU A 214 -11.77 5.84 -0.99
C GLU A 214 -11.69 4.51 -1.74
N ASP A 215 -10.76 4.41 -2.70
CA ASP A 215 -10.67 3.27 -3.61
C ASP A 215 -9.89 2.09 -3.06
N ASN A 216 -9.09 2.27 -2.01
CA ASN A 216 -8.31 1.20 -1.37
C ASN A 216 -7.53 0.31 -2.37
N VAL A 217 -6.93 0.92 -3.39
CA VAL A 217 -6.21 0.22 -4.47
C VAL A 217 -5.03 -0.57 -3.95
N LEU A 218 -4.46 -0.09 -2.86
CA LEU A 218 -3.29 -0.66 -2.20
C LEU A 218 -3.57 -0.91 -0.72
N ALA A 219 -2.89 -1.90 -0.15
CA ALA A 219 -2.73 -2.04 1.28
C ALA A 219 -1.24 -1.87 1.64
N PRO A 220 -0.81 -0.65 1.99
CA PRO A 220 0.56 -0.40 2.47
C PRO A 220 0.84 -1.22 3.74
N LEU A 221 2.00 -1.85 3.80
CA LEU A 221 2.41 -2.67 4.95
C LEU A 221 3.37 -1.90 5.87
N TYR A 222 4.43 -1.40 5.29
CA TYR A 222 5.49 -0.69 6.00
C TYR A 222 6.25 0.23 5.06
N PHE A 223 6.88 1.23 5.64
CA PHE A 223 7.85 2.08 4.97
C PHE A 223 9.25 1.50 5.14
N TYR A 224 9.99 1.42 4.04
CA TYR A 224 11.38 0.99 4.06
C TYR A 224 12.24 1.98 4.83
N THR A 225 13.21 1.44 5.56
CA THR A 225 14.28 2.20 6.20
C THR A 225 15.63 1.71 5.70
N GLN A 226 16.63 2.57 5.73
CA GLN A 226 18.02 2.21 5.40
C GLN A 226 18.89 2.36 6.63
N PRO A 227 19.05 1.32 7.47
CA PRO A 227 19.93 1.37 8.62
C PRO A 227 21.40 1.42 8.14
N TYR A 228 22.17 2.31 8.71
CA TYR A 228 23.60 2.42 8.46
C TYR A 228 24.37 2.56 9.76
N MET A 229 25.62 2.07 9.74
CA MET A 229 26.54 2.27 10.83
C MET A 229 27.70 3.16 10.37
N LEU A 230 27.93 4.24 11.08
CA LEU A 230 29.03 5.16 10.84
C LEU A 230 29.99 5.13 12.01
N LYS A 231 31.29 5.01 11.74
CA LYS A 231 32.30 5.21 12.78
C LYS A 231 32.35 6.70 13.18
N ASP A 232 32.54 7.00 14.45
CA ASP A 232 32.50 8.34 15.02
C ASP A 232 33.48 9.35 14.36
N ASN A 233 34.54 8.84 13.75
CA ASN A 233 35.56 9.65 13.07
C ASN A 233 35.21 9.98 11.61
N ILE A 234 34.14 9.46 11.04
CA ILE A 234 33.66 9.79 9.70
C ILE A 234 32.76 11.02 9.79
N LYS A 235 33.06 12.02 8.98
CA LYS A 235 32.29 13.30 8.90
C LYS A 235 31.97 13.61 7.44
N GLY A 236 30.90 14.40 7.22
CA GLY A 236 30.53 14.88 5.88
C GLY A 236 29.88 13.82 4.99
N MET A 237 29.31 12.79 5.54
CA MET A 237 28.47 11.85 4.83
C MET A 237 27.03 12.36 4.80
N TYR A 238 26.42 12.40 3.62
CA TYR A 238 25.03 12.81 3.37
C TYR A 238 24.32 11.68 2.65
N TYR A 239 23.03 11.56 2.89
CA TYR A 239 22.13 10.56 2.27
C TYR A 239 21.07 11.27 1.47
#